data_d2225be743fab2064f9dd36b59ba2b8d
#
_entry.id   d2225be743fab2064f9dd36b59ba2b8d
#
_cell.length_a   1.000
_cell.length_b   1.000
_cell.length_c   1.000
_cell.angle_alpha   90.00
_cell.angle_beta   90.00
_cell.angle_gamma   90.00
#
_symmetry.space_group_name_H-M   'P 1'
#
loop_
_entity.id
_entity.type
_entity.pdbx_description
1 polymer ?
#
loop_
_entity_poly.entity_id
_entity_poly.type
_entity_poly.pdbx_seq_one_letter_code
_entity_poly.pdbx_strand_id
1 'polypeptide(L)'
;MAFKYVIAILQPEVIPALEAQLSRIGVGGITLTRVKGFGDYKNFFSRDWLTDHAKAELFVEDARVGALLDVLREVTNAAAPGVVAVM
;
A
#
# COMPACT_ATOMS: atom_id res chain seq x y z
N MET A 1 -21.36 -11.57 3.36
CA MET A 1 -20.48 -10.40 3.29
C MET A 1 -19.15 -10.81 2.71
N ALA A 2 -18.73 -10.15 1.66
CA ALA A 2 -17.51 -10.54 0.95
C ALA A 2 -16.36 -9.61 1.30
N PHE A 3 -15.16 -10.17 1.37
CA PHE A 3 -13.94 -9.44 1.65
C PHE A 3 -12.97 -9.60 0.49
N LYS A 4 -12.17 -8.59 0.27
CA LYS A 4 -11.05 -8.64 -0.65
C LYS A 4 -9.75 -8.54 0.12
N TYR A 5 -8.74 -9.19 -0.41
CA TYR A 5 -7.39 -9.10 0.11
C TYR A 5 -6.63 -8.10 -0.76
N VAL A 6 -6.12 -7.06 -0.12
CA VAL A 6 -5.39 -6.00 -0.82
C VAL A 6 -3.95 -6.01 -0.35
N ILE A 7 -3.03 -6.06 -1.29
CA ILE A 7 -1.59 -5.95 -1.02
C ILE A 7 -1.09 -4.68 -1.67
N ALA A 8 -0.37 -3.87 -0.92
CA ALA A 8 0.27 -2.68 -1.44
C ALA A 8 1.74 -2.67 -1.06
N ILE A 9 2.61 -2.43 -2.02
CA ILE A 9 4.04 -2.22 -1.78
C ILE A 9 4.26 -0.73 -1.83
N LEU A 10 4.69 -0.16 -0.72
CA LEU A 10 4.74 1.29 -0.53
C LEU A 10 6.09 1.72 0.02
N GLN A 11 6.42 2.97 -0.17
CA GLN A 11 7.57 3.54 0.51
C GLN A 11 7.21 3.77 1.98
N PRO A 12 8.13 3.50 2.90
CA PRO A 12 7.82 3.59 4.34
C PRO A 12 7.31 4.95 4.78
N GLU A 13 7.75 6.02 4.14
CA GLU A 13 7.37 7.37 4.52
C GLU A 13 5.89 7.69 4.31
N VAL A 14 5.17 6.91 3.49
CA VAL A 14 3.73 7.16 3.28
C VAL A 14 2.86 6.45 4.30
N ILE A 15 3.41 5.58 5.12
CA ILE A 15 2.63 4.75 6.05
C ILE A 15 1.85 5.58 7.07
N PRO A 16 2.43 6.60 7.73
CA PRO A 16 1.65 7.40 8.68
C PRO A 16 0.42 8.05 8.06
N ALA A 17 0.55 8.56 6.83
CA ALA A 17 -0.58 9.15 6.11
C ALA A 17 -1.62 8.09 5.77
N LEU A 18 -1.18 6.91 5.35
CA LEU A 18 -2.07 5.80 5.06
C LEU A 18 -2.87 5.40 6.30
N GLU A 19 -2.21 5.21 7.43
CA GLU A 19 -2.87 4.81 8.66
C GLU A 19 -3.94 5.81 9.09
N ALA A 20 -3.64 7.10 8.98
CA ALA A 20 -4.60 8.15 9.31
C ALA A 20 -5.85 8.07 8.43
N GLN A 21 -5.67 7.83 7.14
CA GLN A 21 -6.79 7.73 6.20
C GLN A 21 -7.60 6.45 6.39
N LEU A 22 -6.94 5.34 6.74
CA LEU A 22 -7.64 4.07 6.96
C LEU A 22 -8.68 4.18 8.06
N SER A 23 -8.36 4.87 9.15
CA SER A 23 -9.33 5.12 10.23
C SER A 23 -10.56 5.85 9.72
N ARG A 24 -10.37 6.80 8.83
CA ARG A 24 -11.45 7.63 8.30
C ARG A 24 -12.41 6.85 7.42
N ILE A 25 -11.92 5.87 6.69
CA ILE A 25 -12.76 5.06 5.81
C ILE A 25 -13.25 3.77 6.47
N GLY A 26 -12.98 3.61 7.76
CA GLY A 26 -13.49 2.47 8.51
C GLY A 26 -12.76 1.17 8.28
N VAL A 27 -11.51 1.23 7.83
CA VAL A 27 -10.66 0.05 7.72
C VAL A 27 -9.88 -0.10 9.02
N GLY A 28 -10.14 -1.18 9.75
CA GLY A 28 -9.70 -1.32 11.13
C GLY A 28 -8.31 -1.88 11.33
N GLY A 29 -7.66 -2.42 10.30
CA GLY A 29 -6.38 -3.05 10.51
C GLY A 29 -5.55 -3.19 9.27
N ILE A 30 -4.26 -3.24 9.48
CA ILE A 30 -3.27 -3.38 8.43
C ILE A 30 -2.11 -4.20 8.99
N THR A 31 -1.59 -5.12 8.18
CA THR A 31 -0.38 -5.84 8.50
C THR A 31 0.75 -5.27 7.67
N LEU A 32 1.83 -4.88 8.33
CA LEU A 32 2.98 -4.29 7.66
C LEU A 32 4.18 -5.21 7.76
N THR A 33 4.85 -5.41 6.64
CA THR A 33 6.07 -6.19 6.56
C THR A 33 7.11 -5.37 5.83
N ARG A 34 8.32 -5.33 6.37
CA ARG A 34 9.44 -4.70 5.66
C ARG A 34 9.91 -5.63 4.57
N VAL A 35 10.06 -5.12 3.36
CA VAL A 35 10.52 -5.89 2.21
C VAL A 35 11.62 -5.15 1.48
N LYS A 36 12.46 -5.90 0.78
CA LYS A 36 13.46 -5.36 -0.11
C LYS A 36 13.18 -5.88 -1.52
N GLY A 37 13.37 -5.03 -2.50
CA GLY A 37 13.09 -5.41 -3.87
C GLY A 37 14.15 -4.91 -4.83
N PHE A 38 14.19 -5.54 -5.99
CA PHE A 38 15.11 -5.21 -7.06
C PHE A 38 14.53 -5.73 -8.39
N GLY A 39 15.25 -5.49 -9.47
CA GLY A 39 14.90 -6.06 -10.76
C GLY A 39 13.85 -5.25 -11.50
N ASP A 40 12.80 -5.94 -11.93
CA ASP A 40 11.79 -5.34 -12.80
C ASP A 40 10.97 -4.24 -12.14
N TYR A 41 11.17 -4.04 -10.86
CA TYR A 41 10.50 -2.98 -10.11
C TYR A 41 11.30 -1.68 -10.06
N LYS A 42 12.15 -1.45 -11.03
CA LYS A 42 13.04 -0.29 -11.02
C LYS A 42 12.34 1.07 -11.02
N ASN A 43 11.09 1.13 -11.42
CA ASN A 43 10.29 2.35 -11.32
C ASN A 43 9.77 2.60 -9.92
N PHE A 44 9.86 1.62 -9.06
CA PHE A 44 9.45 1.54 -7.70
C PHE A 44 10.61 1.62 -6.77
N PHE A 45 11.64 0.80 -7.05
CA PHE A 45 12.84 0.73 -6.23
C PHE A 45 13.86 1.68 -6.84
N SER A 46 14.63 2.32 -6.01
CA SER A 46 15.64 3.24 -6.46
C SER A 46 16.73 2.49 -7.24
N ARG A 47 17.73 3.22 -7.71
CA ARG A 47 18.87 2.64 -8.41
C ARG A 47 19.64 1.65 -7.56
N ASP A 48 19.54 1.80 -6.25
CA ASP A 48 20.14 0.85 -5.35
C ASP A 48 19.38 -0.46 -5.47
N TRP A 49 20.10 -1.53 -5.58
CA TRP A 49 19.57 -2.86 -5.76
C TRP A 49 18.49 -3.23 -4.79
N LEU A 50 18.75 -2.94 -3.51
CA LEU A 50 17.86 -3.32 -2.43
C LEU A 50 17.41 -2.06 -1.72
N THR A 51 16.16 -1.72 -1.93
CA THR A 51 15.55 -0.56 -1.30
C THR A 51 14.48 -1.04 -0.33
N ASP A 52 14.48 -0.51 0.88
CA ASP A 52 13.47 -0.86 1.87
C ASP A 52 12.12 -0.30 1.43
N HIS A 53 11.13 -1.18 1.45
CA HIS A 53 9.74 -0.84 1.21
C HIS A 53 8.88 -1.48 2.29
N ALA A 54 7.65 -1.04 2.38
CA ALA A 54 6.66 -1.63 3.26
C ALA A 54 5.64 -2.39 2.42
N LYS A 55 5.38 -3.63 2.80
CA LYS A 55 4.29 -4.40 2.24
C LYS A 55 3.12 -4.29 3.20
N ALA A 56 2.05 -3.69 2.75
CA ALA A 56 0.82 -3.54 3.51
C ALA A 56 -0.18 -4.59 3.05
N GLU A 57 -0.76 -5.32 3.99
CA GLU A 57 -1.75 -6.34 3.70
C GLU A 57 -3.02 -6.01 4.45
N LEU A 58 -4.14 -5.97 3.72
CA LEU A 58 -5.43 -5.60 4.29
C LEU A 58 -6.51 -6.54 3.80
N PHE A 59 -7.42 -6.89 4.72
CA PHE A 59 -8.67 -7.54 4.34
C PHE A 59 -9.77 -6.49 4.47
N VAL A 60 -10.50 -6.24 3.40
CA VAL A 60 -11.43 -5.13 3.29
C VAL A 60 -12.75 -5.62 2.74
N GLU A 61 -13.86 -5.17 3.31
CA GLU A 61 -15.16 -5.46 2.74
C GLU A 61 -15.25 -4.90 1.33
N ASP A 62 -15.91 -5.63 0.44
CA ASP A 62 -16.07 -5.23 -0.96
C ASP A 62 -16.53 -3.77 -1.10
N ALA A 63 -17.46 -3.35 -0.25
CA ALA A 63 -17.99 -2.01 -0.31
C ALA A 63 -16.97 -0.91 -0.01
N ARG A 64 -15.86 -1.27 0.62
CA ARG A 64 -14.82 -0.29 1.02
C ARG A 64 -13.59 -0.32 0.13
N VAL A 65 -13.54 -1.25 -0.81
CA VAL A 65 -12.35 -1.38 -1.69
C VAL A 65 -12.12 -0.11 -2.48
N GLY A 66 -13.18 0.47 -3.05
CA GLY A 66 -13.05 1.70 -3.83
C GLY A 66 -12.45 2.85 -3.01
N ALA A 67 -12.94 3.03 -1.78
CA ALA A 67 -12.42 4.06 -0.89
C ALA A 67 -10.96 3.80 -0.52
N LEU A 68 -10.60 2.52 -0.29
CA LEU A 68 -9.22 2.16 0.01
C LEU A 68 -8.30 2.46 -1.17
N LEU A 69 -8.71 2.12 -2.39
CA LEU A 69 -7.90 2.39 -3.57
C LEU A 69 -7.70 3.89 -3.78
N ASP A 70 -8.72 4.70 -3.49
CA ASP A 70 -8.60 6.16 -3.56
C ASP A 70 -7.57 6.67 -2.55
N VAL A 71 -7.61 6.14 -1.33
CA VAL A 71 -6.64 6.50 -0.30
C VAL A 71 -5.22 6.13 -0.73
N LEU A 72 -5.04 4.92 -1.26
CA LEU A 72 -3.73 4.49 -1.74
C LEU A 72 -3.22 5.39 -2.86
N ARG A 73 -4.12 5.80 -3.74
CA ARG A 73 -3.77 6.72 -4.82
C ARG A 73 -3.36 8.09 -4.28
N GLU A 74 -4.01 8.56 -3.22
CA GLU A 74 -3.66 9.84 -2.60
C GLU A 74 -2.30 9.83 -1.92
N VAL A 75 -1.96 8.74 -1.24
CA VAL A 75 -0.70 8.67 -0.50
C VAL A 75 0.49 8.31 -1.38
N THR A 76 0.25 7.79 -2.59
CA THR A 76 1.31 7.47 -3.53
C THR A 76 1.33 8.53 -4.64
N ASN A 77 2.51 8.87 -5.11
CA ASN A 77 2.67 9.86 -6.17
C ASN A 77 4.00 9.60 -6.91
N ALA A 78 4.37 10.50 -7.82
CA ALA A 78 5.60 10.34 -8.60
C ALA A 78 6.86 10.30 -7.72
N ALA A 79 6.85 10.99 -6.58
CA ALA A 79 7.99 11.00 -5.65
C ALA A 79 7.99 9.78 -4.73
N ALA A 80 6.82 9.20 -4.49
CA ALA A 80 6.66 8.03 -3.61
C ALA A 80 5.73 7.01 -4.27
N PRO A 81 6.16 6.37 -5.36
CA PRO A 81 5.32 5.44 -6.10
C PRO A 81 5.03 4.16 -5.30
N GLY A 82 3.96 3.49 -5.68
CA GLY A 82 3.57 2.24 -5.06
C GLY A 82 2.89 1.30 -6.04
N VAL A 83 2.74 0.03 -5.65
CA VAL A 83 2.02 -1.00 -6.43
C VAL A 83 0.92 -1.60 -5.56
N VAL A 84 -0.24 -1.82 -6.15
CA VAL A 84 -1.39 -2.36 -5.45
C VAL A 84 -1.94 -3.54 -6.22
N ALA A 85 -2.25 -4.62 -5.51
CA ALA A 85 -2.95 -5.76 -6.06
C ALA A 85 -4.18 -6.06 -5.21
N VAL A 86 -5.28 -6.37 -5.85
CA VAL A 86 -6.53 -6.74 -5.20
C VAL A 86 -6.88 -8.17 -5.60
N MET A 87 -7.14 -9.00 -4.62
CA MET A 87 -7.45 -10.41 -4.85
C MET A 87 -8.75 -10.84 -4.18
#